data_d83c20bb261f506a9612eb582d7792ef
#
_entry.id   d83c20bb261f506a9612eb582d7792ef
#
_cell.length_a   1.000
_cell.length_b   1.000
_cell.length_c   1.000
_cell.angle_alpha   90.00
_cell.angle_beta   90.00
_cell.angle_gamma   90.00
#
_symmetry.space_group_name_H-M   'P 1'
#
loop_
_entity.id
_entity.type
_entity.pdbx_description
1 polymer ?
#
loop_
_entity_poly.entity_id
_entity_poly.type
_entity_poly.pdbx_seq_one_letter_code
_entity_poly.pdbx_strand_id
1 'polypeptide(L)'
;MLAPLENSQAHVDFLRNIAKTWAESVRSGHLQKYDVIPLIKTTVMKSLEYSMALTTIDEATWRSILSPVLQVCLPKAGVCRNFPRVVVMAPLSLQGLGIPNPFASQISAHLDMLLRHPAARTEAARYLENNLQSHQLETGTSFGLLQQDYSNTAILASNTWLKRIWRELESVDMYVAFDSPGLTLPREGDALLVEVFMDAEVDQETLKWLNWCRLYLQVSSVADISTADGKYIRQAAWEGQREQLWRQSY
;
A
#
# COMPACT_ATOMS: atom_id res chain seq x y z
N MET A 1 5.53 15.63 -1.78
CA MET A 1 4.89 15.15 -3.02
C MET A 1 5.12 13.65 -3.05
N LEU A 2 4.09 12.86 -2.77
CA LEU A 2 4.17 11.40 -2.90
C LEU A 2 4.40 11.11 -4.39
N ALA A 3 5.33 10.22 -4.71
CA ALA A 3 5.81 10.01 -6.06
C ALA A 3 4.66 9.77 -7.06
N PRO A 4 4.64 10.46 -8.20
CA PRO A 4 3.63 10.21 -9.22
C PRO A 4 3.69 8.75 -9.68
N LEU A 5 2.53 8.13 -9.86
CA LEU A 5 2.37 6.74 -10.31
C LEU A 5 3.07 6.44 -11.65
N GLU A 6 3.32 7.45 -12.47
CA GLU A 6 3.85 7.32 -13.83
C GLU A 6 5.35 7.01 -13.93
N ASN A 7 6.14 7.21 -12.86
CA ASN A 7 7.60 7.04 -12.91
C ASN A 7 8.14 5.77 -12.23
N SER A 8 7.30 4.81 -11.89
CA SER A 8 7.75 3.59 -11.21
C SER A 8 8.76 2.79 -12.04
N GLN A 9 8.58 2.70 -13.37
CA GLN A 9 9.48 1.94 -14.25
C GLN A 9 10.86 2.60 -14.37
N ALA A 10 10.93 3.91 -14.57
CA ALA A 10 12.20 4.64 -14.62
C ALA A 10 13.00 4.49 -13.32
N HIS A 11 12.30 4.50 -12.18
CA HIS A 11 12.93 4.27 -10.88
C HIS A 11 13.42 2.83 -10.71
N VAL A 12 12.64 1.83 -11.13
CA VAL A 12 13.06 0.41 -11.15
C VAL A 12 14.32 0.23 -12.00
N ASP A 13 14.37 0.86 -13.18
CA ASP A 13 15.54 0.78 -14.07
C ASP A 13 16.76 1.48 -13.46
N PHE A 14 16.57 2.58 -12.74
CA PHE A 14 17.62 3.22 -11.97
C PHE A 14 18.17 2.30 -10.88
N LEU A 15 17.33 1.64 -10.08
CA LEU A 15 17.76 0.69 -9.06
C LEU A 15 18.45 -0.54 -9.65
N ARG A 16 17.97 -1.05 -10.79
CA ARG A 16 18.64 -2.13 -11.54
C ARG A 16 20.05 -1.72 -11.97
N ASN A 17 20.19 -0.49 -12.46
CA ASN A 17 21.50 0.02 -12.86
C ASN A 17 22.47 0.14 -11.68
N ILE A 18 22.00 0.66 -10.54
CA ILE A 18 22.80 0.69 -9.29
C ILE A 18 23.29 -0.73 -8.94
N ALA A 19 22.37 -1.69 -8.86
CA ALA A 19 22.70 -3.07 -8.49
C ALA A 19 23.67 -3.72 -9.49
N LYS A 20 23.48 -3.50 -10.78
CA LYS A 20 24.34 -4.03 -11.86
C LYS A 20 25.74 -3.42 -11.82
N THR A 21 25.84 -2.09 -11.77
CA THR A 21 27.12 -1.39 -11.72
C THR A 21 27.93 -1.79 -10.48
N TRP A 22 27.26 -1.89 -9.33
CA TRP A 22 27.88 -2.36 -8.10
C TRP A 22 28.38 -3.81 -8.24
N ALA A 23 27.56 -4.71 -8.80
CA ALA A 23 27.94 -6.11 -9.02
C ALA A 23 29.16 -6.25 -9.97
N GLU A 24 29.23 -5.43 -11.01
CA GLU A 24 30.37 -5.37 -11.93
C GLU A 24 31.64 -4.91 -11.22
N SER A 25 31.57 -3.89 -10.38
CA SER A 25 32.70 -3.41 -9.57
C SER A 25 33.21 -4.49 -8.61
N VAL A 26 32.29 -5.22 -7.97
CA VAL A 26 32.66 -6.33 -7.06
C VAL A 26 33.23 -7.52 -7.84
N ARG A 27 32.76 -7.77 -9.07
CA ARG A 27 33.26 -8.87 -9.91
C ARG A 27 34.75 -8.75 -10.18
N SER A 28 35.19 -7.53 -10.54
CA SER A 28 36.60 -7.23 -10.84
C SER A 28 37.50 -7.05 -9.61
N GLY A 29 36.89 -6.73 -8.45
CA GLY A 29 37.62 -6.47 -7.21
C GLY A 29 38.11 -7.73 -6.49
N HIS A 30 39.24 -7.61 -5.77
CA HIS A 30 39.72 -8.63 -4.85
C HIS A 30 39.07 -8.43 -3.47
N LEU A 31 38.10 -9.28 -3.13
CA LEU A 31 37.43 -9.29 -1.84
C LEU A 31 37.74 -10.58 -1.08
N GLN A 32 38.00 -10.47 0.21
CA GLN A 32 38.09 -11.63 1.07
C GLN A 32 36.71 -12.24 1.30
N LYS A 33 36.66 -13.55 1.44
CA LYS A 33 35.41 -14.31 1.62
C LYS A 33 34.51 -13.76 2.72
N TYR A 34 35.09 -13.33 3.82
CA TYR A 34 34.35 -12.87 5.00
C TYR A 34 33.82 -11.44 4.88
N ASP A 35 34.37 -10.63 3.96
CA ASP A 35 33.99 -9.23 3.79
C ASP A 35 32.78 -9.07 2.83
N VAL A 36 32.49 -10.09 2.05
CA VAL A 36 31.47 -10.00 0.99
C VAL A 36 30.07 -9.71 1.54
N ILE A 37 29.64 -10.45 2.56
CA ILE A 37 28.29 -10.26 3.14
C ILE A 37 28.16 -8.92 3.88
N PRO A 38 29.11 -8.51 4.74
CA PRO A 38 29.12 -7.15 5.29
C PRO A 38 29.08 -6.06 4.21
N LEU A 39 29.86 -6.21 3.14
CA LEU A 39 29.88 -5.23 2.05
C LEU A 39 28.52 -5.06 1.38
N ILE A 40 27.81 -6.16 1.08
CA ILE A 40 26.44 -6.09 0.53
C ILE A 40 25.56 -5.25 1.46
N LYS A 41 25.54 -5.55 2.75
CA LYS A 41 24.68 -4.90 3.75
C LYS A 41 24.96 -3.41 3.90
N THR A 42 26.22 -3.02 3.89
CA THR A 42 26.66 -1.65 4.21
C THR A 42 26.71 -0.74 2.98
N THR A 43 26.69 -1.29 1.77
CA THR A 43 26.81 -0.51 0.54
C THR A 43 25.56 -0.62 -0.34
N VAL A 44 25.44 -1.66 -1.20
CA VAL A 44 24.36 -1.74 -2.17
C VAL A 44 22.99 -1.77 -1.51
N MET A 45 22.81 -2.50 -0.41
CA MET A 45 21.52 -2.51 0.28
C MET A 45 21.15 -1.13 0.80
N LYS A 46 22.08 -0.36 1.35
CA LYS A 46 21.83 1.03 1.79
C LYS A 46 21.46 1.96 0.64
N SER A 47 22.08 1.79 -0.52
CA SER A 47 21.74 2.54 -1.73
C SER A 47 20.33 2.20 -2.24
N LEU A 48 19.88 0.95 -2.12
CA LEU A 48 18.56 0.49 -2.51
C LEU A 48 17.48 0.91 -1.49
N GLU A 49 17.80 0.94 -0.20
CA GLU A 49 16.89 1.28 0.89
C GLU A 49 16.40 2.73 0.84
N TYR A 50 17.19 3.65 0.29
CA TYR A 50 16.92 5.09 0.34
C TYR A 50 15.52 5.49 -0.18
N SER A 51 15.01 4.81 -1.18
CA SER A 51 13.71 5.12 -1.79
C SER A 51 12.56 4.20 -1.36
N MET A 52 12.82 3.19 -0.53
CA MET A 52 11.83 2.14 -0.22
C MET A 52 10.55 2.67 0.41
N ALA A 53 10.64 3.71 1.25
CA ALA A 53 9.46 4.30 1.88
C ALA A 53 8.48 4.96 0.90
N LEU A 54 8.97 5.37 -0.28
CA LEU A 54 8.17 6.10 -1.28
C LEU A 54 7.79 5.27 -2.50
N THR A 55 8.38 4.08 -2.65
CA THR A 55 8.17 3.19 -3.79
C THR A 55 7.33 1.98 -3.40
N THR A 56 6.62 1.43 -4.37
CA THR A 56 5.81 0.22 -4.20
C THR A 56 6.22 -0.77 -5.29
N ILE A 57 7.34 -1.44 -5.06
CA ILE A 57 7.93 -2.40 -5.98
C ILE A 57 7.55 -3.80 -5.52
N ASP A 58 7.01 -4.62 -6.42
CA ASP A 58 6.62 -6.00 -6.11
C ASP A 58 7.83 -6.90 -5.84
N GLU A 59 7.58 -8.01 -5.16
CA GLU A 59 8.64 -8.94 -4.74
C GLU A 59 9.43 -9.53 -5.92
N ALA A 60 8.76 -9.84 -7.04
CA ALA A 60 9.41 -10.41 -8.22
C ALA A 60 10.38 -9.41 -8.85
N THR A 61 9.99 -8.14 -8.93
CA THR A 61 10.83 -7.04 -9.40
C THR A 61 12.02 -6.82 -8.46
N TRP A 62 11.83 -6.83 -7.13
CA TRP A 62 12.94 -6.76 -6.17
C TRP A 62 13.92 -7.93 -6.32
N ARG A 63 13.43 -9.15 -6.52
CA ARG A 63 14.26 -10.32 -6.80
C ARG A 63 15.10 -10.12 -8.06
N SER A 64 14.51 -9.54 -9.10
CA SER A 64 15.20 -9.20 -10.36
C SER A 64 16.31 -8.16 -10.14
N ILE A 65 16.04 -7.09 -9.38
CA ILE A 65 17.02 -6.05 -9.04
C ILE A 65 18.20 -6.63 -8.28
N LEU A 66 17.94 -7.48 -7.27
CA LEU A 66 19.00 -8.04 -6.42
C LEU A 66 19.77 -9.19 -7.08
N SER A 67 19.23 -9.81 -8.11
CA SER A 67 19.81 -10.98 -8.78
C SER A 67 21.28 -10.80 -9.21
N PRO A 68 21.70 -9.72 -9.90
CA PRO A 68 23.10 -9.52 -10.30
C PRO A 68 24.06 -9.49 -9.10
N VAL A 69 23.64 -8.85 -8.01
CA VAL A 69 24.43 -8.76 -6.77
C VAL A 69 24.67 -10.15 -6.19
N LEU A 70 23.61 -10.95 -6.02
CA LEU A 70 23.71 -12.28 -5.44
C LEU A 70 24.49 -13.24 -6.33
N GLN A 71 24.36 -13.14 -7.67
CA GLN A 71 25.10 -13.98 -8.62
C GLN A 71 26.62 -13.80 -8.53
N VAL A 72 27.08 -12.58 -8.22
CA VAL A 72 28.50 -12.27 -8.06
C VAL A 72 28.99 -12.57 -6.64
N CYS A 73 28.21 -12.21 -5.65
CA CYS A 73 28.65 -12.22 -4.26
C CYS A 73 28.60 -13.60 -3.60
N LEU A 74 27.58 -14.41 -3.87
CA LEU A 74 27.48 -15.74 -3.23
C LEU A 74 28.69 -16.64 -3.53
N PRO A 75 29.18 -16.76 -4.78
CA PRO A 75 30.40 -17.53 -5.04
C PRO A 75 31.64 -16.95 -4.34
N LYS A 76 31.79 -15.63 -4.30
CA LYS A 76 32.91 -14.97 -3.58
C LYS A 76 32.85 -15.19 -2.06
N ALA A 77 31.63 -15.29 -1.50
CA ALA A 77 31.43 -15.68 -0.10
C ALA A 77 31.61 -17.19 0.15
N GLY A 78 31.93 -17.98 -0.89
CA GLY A 78 32.08 -19.42 -0.81
C GLY A 78 30.75 -20.19 -0.71
N VAL A 79 29.68 -19.58 -1.18
CA VAL A 79 28.33 -20.15 -1.20
C VAL A 79 27.93 -20.45 -2.65
N CYS A 80 27.20 -21.53 -2.88
CA CYS A 80 26.70 -21.87 -4.20
C CYS A 80 25.84 -20.71 -4.78
N ARG A 81 26.02 -20.39 -6.08
CA ARG A 81 25.24 -19.35 -6.78
C ARG A 81 23.74 -19.55 -6.66
N ASN A 82 23.27 -20.80 -6.71
CA ASN A 82 21.87 -21.18 -6.64
C ASN A 82 21.40 -21.52 -5.21
N PHE A 83 22.15 -21.04 -4.20
CA PHE A 83 21.78 -21.27 -2.82
C PHE A 83 20.36 -20.75 -2.53
N PRO A 84 19.52 -21.48 -1.76
CA PRO A 84 18.14 -21.11 -1.53
C PRO A 84 17.99 -19.67 -1.00
N ARG A 85 17.22 -18.86 -1.68
CA ARG A 85 17.07 -17.43 -1.35
C ARG A 85 16.51 -17.19 0.04
N VAL A 86 15.62 -18.08 0.51
CA VAL A 86 15.11 -18.05 1.88
C VAL A 86 16.25 -18.11 2.89
N VAL A 87 17.23 -19.01 2.70
CA VAL A 87 18.39 -19.13 3.59
C VAL A 87 19.35 -17.94 3.45
N VAL A 88 19.54 -17.42 2.23
CA VAL A 88 20.35 -16.20 1.98
C VAL A 88 19.81 -15.03 2.78
N MET A 89 18.48 -14.88 2.84
CA MET A 89 17.80 -13.76 3.50
C MET A 89 17.45 -14.03 4.96
N ALA A 90 17.50 -15.27 5.40
CA ALA A 90 17.22 -15.62 6.79
C ALA A 90 18.23 -14.96 7.75
N PRO A 91 17.80 -14.57 8.97
CA PRO A 91 18.67 -14.02 10.00
C PRO A 91 19.83 -14.96 10.39
N LEU A 92 20.93 -14.39 10.84
CA LEU A 92 22.07 -15.18 11.34
C LEU A 92 21.69 -16.09 12.51
N SER A 93 20.75 -15.68 13.35
CA SER A 93 20.20 -16.49 14.45
C SER A 93 19.50 -17.77 13.98
N LEU A 94 19.05 -17.81 12.74
CA LEU A 94 18.45 -18.98 12.08
C LEU A 94 19.42 -19.63 11.08
N GLN A 95 20.72 -19.44 11.25
CA GLN A 95 21.77 -19.96 10.38
C GLN A 95 21.69 -19.47 8.91
N GLY A 96 20.99 -18.36 8.67
CA GLY A 96 20.98 -17.69 7.38
C GLY A 96 22.22 -16.81 7.16
N LEU A 97 22.34 -16.22 5.96
CA LEU A 97 23.40 -15.26 5.66
C LEU A 97 23.06 -13.84 6.14
N GLY A 98 21.83 -13.60 6.52
CA GLY A 98 21.33 -12.32 7.04
C GLY A 98 21.39 -11.19 6.01
N ILE A 99 21.33 -11.47 4.71
CA ILE A 99 21.19 -10.44 3.68
C ILE A 99 19.74 -9.93 3.74
N PRO A 100 19.49 -8.62 3.92
CA PRO A 100 18.14 -8.11 4.00
C PRO A 100 17.31 -8.46 2.78
N ASN A 101 16.05 -8.85 2.98
CA ASN A 101 15.09 -8.99 1.90
C ASN A 101 14.57 -7.58 1.53
N PRO A 102 14.83 -7.06 0.30
CA PRO A 102 14.41 -5.70 -0.06
C PRO A 102 12.90 -5.49 0.02
N PHE A 103 12.11 -6.49 -0.33
CA PHE A 103 10.66 -6.41 -0.26
C PHE A 103 10.17 -6.30 1.20
N ALA A 104 10.70 -7.11 2.10
CA ALA A 104 10.38 -6.99 3.52
C ALA A 104 10.87 -5.66 4.12
N SER A 105 12.04 -5.17 3.70
CA SER A 105 12.54 -3.85 4.11
C SER A 105 11.64 -2.72 3.61
N GLN A 106 11.10 -2.81 2.38
CA GLN A 106 10.14 -1.86 1.84
C GLN A 106 8.84 -1.84 2.67
N ILE A 107 8.26 -3.00 2.96
CA ILE A 107 7.08 -3.10 3.82
C ILE A 107 7.34 -2.49 5.20
N SER A 108 8.49 -2.78 5.80
CA SER A 108 8.89 -2.19 7.10
C SER A 108 9.00 -0.67 7.02
N ALA A 109 9.53 -0.12 5.92
CA ALA A 109 9.62 1.33 5.70
C ALA A 109 8.23 1.96 5.52
N HIS A 110 7.30 1.29 4.83
CA HIS A 110 5.92 1.73 4.71
C HIS A 110 5.19 1.72 6.06
N LEU A 111 5.35 0.67 6.85
CA LEU A 111 4.77 0.59 8.19
C LEU A 111 5.34 1.68 9.10
N ASP A 112 6.64 1.91 9.06
CA ASP A 112 7.28 2.99 9.82
C ASP A 112 6.70 4.36 9.43
N MET A 113 6.51 4.61 8.13
CA MET A 113 5.89 5.83 7.63
C MET A 113 4.42 5.96 8.11
N LEU A 114 3.63 4.90 7.99
CA LEU A 114 2.22 4.90 8.39
C LEU A 114 2.04 5.09 9.90
N LEU A 115 2.92 4.52 10.73
CA LEU A 115 2.77 4.53 12.19
C LEU A 115 3.41 5.77 12.85
N ARG A 116 4.53 6.27 12.33
CA ARG A 116 5.26 7.39 12.96
C ARG A 116 4.83 8.75 12.45
N HIS A 117 4.53 8.90 11.17
CA HIS A 117 4.20 10.21 10.61
C HIS A 117 2.93 10.84 11.16
N PRO A 118 1.80 10.13 11.40
CA PRO A 118 0.61 10.73 11.98
C PRO A 118 0.89 11.43 13.33
N ALA A 119 1.78 10.87 14.15
CA ALA A 119 2.17 11.45 15.44
C ALA A 119 3.06 12.71 15.30
N ALA A 120 3.71 12.92 14.16
CA ALA A 120 4.73 13.97 13.98
C ALA A 120 4.17 15.37 13.71
N ARG A 121 2.86 15.53 13.48
CA ARG A 121 2.17 16.82 13.17
C ARG A 121 2.82 17.62 12.02
N THR A 122 3.41 16.93 11.04
CA THR A 122 4.03 17.53 9.85
C THR A 122 3.02 17.69 8.72
N GLU A 123 3.36 18.46 7.66
CA GLU A 123 2.53 18.48 6.45
C GLU A 123 2.38 17.09 5.81
N ALA A 124 3.45 16.30 5.82
CA ALA A 124 3.41 14.93 5.32
C ALA A 124 2.42 14.06 6.10
N ALA A 125 2.36 14.22 7.43
CA ALA A 125 1.37 13.56 8.28
C ALA A 125 -0.05 13.93 7.87
N ARG A 126 -0.32 15.22 7.69
CA ARG A 126 -1.65 15.72 7.27
C ARG A 126 -2.05 15.19 5.88
N TYR A 127 -1.11 15.13 4.93
CA TYR A 127 -1.37 14.54 3.61
C TYR A 127 -1.67 13.04 3.69
N LEU A 128 -0.95 12.31 4.54
CA LEU A 128 -1.20 10.88 4.75
C LEU A 128 -2.58 10.65 5.37
N GLU A 129 -2.93 11.41 6.41
CA GLU A 129 -4.23 11.34 7.07
C GLU A 129 -5.37 11.66 6.10
N ASN A 130 -5.26 12.74 5.31
CA ASN A 130 -6.24 13.10 4.31
C ASN A 130 -6.40 11.99 3.24
N ASN A 131 -5.31 11.34 2.82
CA ASN A 131 -5.39 10.21 1.89
C ASN A 131 -6.07 9.00 2.51
N LEU A 132 -5.78 8.67 3.77
CA LEU A 132 -6.46 7.59 4.49
C LEU A 132 -7.97 7.86 4.60
N GLN A 133 -8.36 9.08 4.98
CA GLN A 133 -9.76 9.49 5.07
C GLN A 133 -10.45 9.48 3.70
N SER A 134 -9.78 9.96 2.65
CA SER A 134 -10.32 9.94 1.28
C SER A 134 -10.60 8.51 0.83
N HIS A 135 -9.66 7.59 1.03
CA HIS A 135 -9.86 6.19 0.66
C HIS A 135 -10.90 5.49 1.54
N GLN A 136 -10.99 5.87 2.82
CA GLN A 136 -12.04 5.39 3.71
C GLN A 136 -13.43 5.83 3.22
N LEU A 137 -13.56 7.06 2.72
CA LEU A 137 -14.79 7.54 2.08
C LEU A 137 -15.06 6.81 0.75
N GLU A 138 -14.02 6.55 -0.06
CA GLU A 138 -14.16 5.80 -1.31
C GLU A 138 -14.63 4.37 -1.09
N THR A 139 -14.05 3.65 -0.12
CA THR A 139 -14.45 2.28 0.20
C THR A 139 -15.79 2.21 0.93
N GLY A 140 -16.11 3.21 1.75
CA GLY A 140 -17.41 3.38 2.36
C GLY A 140 -17.80 2.33 3.39
N THR A 141 -16.84 1.68 4.04
CA THR A 141 -17.05 0.61 5.03
C THR A 141 -16.81 1.09 6.46
N SER A 142 -17.31 0.36 7.45
CA SER A 142 -17.15 0.64 8.87
C SER A 142 -15.73 0.34 9.40
N PHE A 143 -15.01 -0.55 8.74
CA PHE A 143 -13.64 -0.93 9.12
C PHE A 143 -12.62 0.05 8.54
N GLY A 144 -11.50 0.24 9.27
CA GLY A 144 -10.39 1.05 8.76
C GLY A 144 -9.84 0.51 7.43
N LEU A 145 -9.42 1.40 6.53
CA LEU A 145 -8.99 1.04 5.17
C LEU A 145 -8.02 -0.15 5.12
N LEU A 146 -6.96 -0.11 5.93
CA LEU A 146 -5.92 -1.14 5.92
C LEU A 146 -6.25 -2.38 6.77
N GLN A 147 -7.46 -2.46 7.31
CA GLN A 147 -8.01 -3.64 8.01
C GLN A 147 -8.94 -4.45 7.11
N GLN A 148 -9.37 -3.87 6.00
CA GLN A 148 -10.28 -4.50 5.06
C GLN A 148 -9.55 -5.50 4.17
N ASP A 149 -10.29 -6.49 3.67
CA ASP A 149 -9.83 -7.40 2.64
C ASP A 149 -9.66 -6.63 1.30
N TYR A 150 -8.42 -6.55 0.83
CA TYR A 150 -8.08 -5.89 -0.43
C TYR A 150 -8.83 -6.51 -1.62
N SER A 151 -8.95 -7.84 -1.66
CA SER A 151 -9.55 -8.56 -2.79
C SER A 151 -11.00 -8.12 -3.04
N ASN A 152 -11.74 -7.82 -1.96
CA ASN A 152 -13.16 -7.48 -2.03
C ASN A 152 -13.42 -5.99 -2.21
N THR A 153 -12.61 -5.13 -1.60
CA THR A 153 -12.90 -3.70 -1.47
C THR A 153 -12.01 -2.79 -2.31
N ALA A 154 -10.84 -3.27 -2.76
CA ALA A 154 -9.89 -2.46 -3.52
C ALA A 154 -10.43 -1.93 -4.86
N ILE A 155 -11.44 -2.57 -5.44
CA ILE A 155 -12.10 -2.10 -6.66
C ILE A 155 -12.76 -0.74 -6.48
N LEU A 156 -13.15 -0.40 -5.23
CA LEU A 156 -13.81 0.85 -4.87
C LEU A 156 -12.83 1.99 -4.64
N ALA A 157 -11.56 1.69 -4.36
CA ALA A 157 -10.53 2.67 -4.05
C ALA A 157 -9.76 3.13 -5.29
N SER A 158 -9.43 4.41 -5.35
CA SER A 158 -8.58 5.03 -6.38
C SER A 158 -7.17 4.42 -6.40
N ASN A 159 -6.55 4.37 -7.59
CA ASN A 159 -5.20 3.83 -7.74
C ASN A 159 -4.14 4.82 -7.24
N THR A 160 -3.78 4.71 -5.97
CA THR A 160 -2.79 5.56 -5.29
C THR A 160 -1.65 4.74 -4.70
N TRP A 161 -0.63 5.44 -4.16
CA TRP A 161 0.43 4.83 -3.38
C TRP A 161 -0.11 4.03 -2.18
N LEU A 162 -1.11 4.56 -1.46
CA LEU A 162 -1.72 3.89 -0.30
C LEU A 162 -2.42 2.57 -0.69
N LYS A 163 -3.16 2.55 -1.81
CA LYS A 163 -3.76 1.32 -2.33
C LYS A 163 -2.72 0.25 -2.68
N ARG A 164 -1.55 0.66 -3.16
CA ARG A 164 -0.45 -0.27 -3.46
C ARG A 164 0.16 -0.85 -2.20
N ILE A 165 0.35 -0.04 -1.16
CA ILE A 165 0.78 -0.53 0.16
C ILE A 165 -0.23 -1.52 0.72
N TRP A 166 -1.51 -1.22 0.64
CA TRP A 166 -2.58 -2.12 1.07
C TRP A 166 -2.47 -3.49 0.37
N ARG A 167 -2.25 -3.51 -0.94
CA ARG A 167 -1.99 -4.74 -1.70
C ARG A 167 -0.73 -5.48 -1.24
N GLU A 168 0.35 -4.74 -0.93
CA GLU A 168 1.59 -5.34 -0.43
C GLU A 168 1.39 -5.97 0.94
N LEU A 169 0.67 -5.31 1.85
CA LEU A 169 0.33 -5.83 3.17
C LEU A 169 -0.48 -7.13 3.06
N GLU A 170 -1.50 -7.16 2.20
CA GLU A 170 -2.27 -8.38 1.96
C GLU A 170 -1.40 -9.52 1.41
N SER A 171 -0.45 -9.22 0.53
CA SER A 171 0.44 -10.25 -0.05
C SER A 171 1.33 -10.96 0.99
N VAL A 172 1.45 -10.40 2.18
CA VAL A 172 2.19 -10.97 3.33
C VAL A 172 1.28 -11.26 4.52
N ASP A 173 -0.04 -11.28 4.30
CA ASP A 173 -1.07 -11.56 5.31
C ASP A 173 -0.98 -10.63 6.53
N MET A 174 -0.80 -9.33 6.25
CA MET A 174 -0.69 -8.28 7.26
C MET A 174 -1.79 -7.23 7.08
N TYR A 175 -2.28 -6.71 8.18
CA TYR A 175 -3.19 -5.57 8.22
C TYR A 175 -2.73 -4.54 9.24
N VAL A 176 -3.14 -3.28 9.06
CA VAL A 176 -2.83 -2.18 9.97
C VAL A 176 -4.12 -1.59 10.51
N ALA A 177 -4.27 -1.67 11.84
CA ALA A 177 -5.36 -1.03 12.56
C ALA A 177 -4.91 0.35 13.05
N PHE A 178 -5.71 1.36 12.78
CA PHE A 178 -5.56 2.68 13.40
C PHE A 178 -6.67 2.88 14.42
N ASP A 179 -6.40 3.61 15.50
CA ASP A 179 -7.41 4.03 16.49
C ASP A 179 -8.43 5.05 15.90
N SER A 180 -8.35 5.29 14.59
CA SER A 180 -9.29 6.15 13.89
C SER A 180 -10.57 5.36 13.61
N PRO A 181 -11.74 5.85 14.08
CA PRO A 181 -12.99 5.20 13.74
C PRO A 181 -13.19 5.21 12.23
N GLY A 182 -13.66 4.10 11.67
CA GLY A 182 -14.19 4.06 10.32
C GLY A 182 -15.35 5.04 10.13
N LEU A 183 -16.11 4.90 9.06
CA LEU A 183 -17.29 5.75 8.89
C LEU A 183 -18.28 5.50 10.04
N THR A 184 -18.67 6.58 10.72
CA THR A 184 -19.64 6.52 11.83
C THR A 184 -21.06 6.51 11.26
N LEU A 185 -21.90 5.65 11.83
CA LEU A 185 -23.31 5.60 11.46
C LEU A 185 -24.06 6.76 12.12
N PRO A 186 -24.93 7.47 11.38
CA PRO A 186 -25.64 8.64 11.92
C PRO A 186 -26.75 8.28 12.93
N ARG A 187 -27.21 7.03 12.94
CA ARG A 187 -28.24 6.54 13.89
C ARG A 187 -27.98 5.10 14.31
N GLU A 188 -28.52 4.71 15.46
CA GLU A 188 -28.49 3.33 15.92
C GLU A 188 -29.29 2.41 14.99
N GLY A 189 -28.74 1.24 14.67
CA GLY A 189 -29.35 0.28 13.74
C GLY A 189 -29.29 0.68 12.26
N ASP A 190 -28.50 1.70 11.92
CA ASP A 190 -28.23 2.06 10.53
C ASP A 190 -27.18 1.14 9.90
N ALA A 191 -27.03 1.20 8.58
CA ALA A 191 -26.05 0.45 7.83
C ALA A 191 -25.36 1.32 6.78
N LEU A 192 -24.09 1.05 6.50
CA LEU A 192 -23.39 1.71 5.40
C LEU A 192 -23.86 1.14 4.07
N LEU A 193 -24.09 2.01 3.10
CA LEU A 193 -24.63 1.62 1.78
C LEU A 193 -23.71 0.62 1.05
N VAL A 194 -22.39 0.76 1.17
CA VAL A 194 -21.45 -0.17 0.54
C VAL A 194 -21.57 -1.56 1.15
N GLU A 195 -21.69 -1.67 2.48
CA GLU A 195 -21.87 -2.95 3.16
C GLU A 195 -23.19 -3.61 2.73
N VAL A 196 -24.27 -2.84 2.62
CA VAL A 196 -25.54 -3.34 2.09
C VAL A 196 -25.41 -3.83 0.64
N PHE A 197 -24.65 -3.13 -0.19
CA PHE A 197 -24.42 -3.56 -1.58
C PHE A 197 -23.57 -4.85 -1.65
N MET A 198 -22.60 -4.98 -0.78
CA MET A 198 -21.75 -6.19 -0.68
C MET A 198 -22.58 -7.38 -0.19
N ASP A 199 -23.43 -7.19 0.81
CA ASP A 199 -24.33 -8.22 1.34
C ASP A 199 -25.38 -8.68 0.30
N ALA A 200 -25.74 -7.80 -0.64
CA ALA A 200 -26.63 -8.13 -1.74
C ALA A 200 -25.95 -8.95 -2.87
N GLU A 201 -24.66 -9.30 -2.69
CA GLU A 201 -23.88 -10.12 -3.64
C GLU A 201 -23.92 -9.62 -5.09
N VAL A 202 -23.98 -8.30 -5.29
CA VAL A 202 -23.93 -7.70 -6.62
C VAL A 202 -22.57 -7.94 -7.27
N ASP A 203 -22.53 -8.04 -8.60
CA ASP A 203 -21.26 -8.16 -9.32
C ASP A 203 -20.36 -6.93 -9.15
N GLN A 204 -19.07 -7.11 -9.35
CA GLN A 204 -18.06 -6.07 -9.10
C GLN A 204 -18.26 -4.80 -9.94
N GLU A 205 -18.77 -4.91 -11.15
CA GLU A 205 -19.04 -3.76 -12.00
C GLU A 205 -20.24 -2.96 -11.47
N THR A 206 -21.31 -3.63 -11.12
CA THR A 206 -22.48 -3.04 -10.46
C THR A 206 -22.10 -2.39 -9.14
N LEU A 207 -21.30 -3.04 -8.29
CA LEU A 207 -20.82 -2.49 -7.03
C LEU A 207 -20.05 -1.18 -7.26
N LYS A 208 -19.17 -1.15 -8.25
CA LYS A 208 -18.43 0.06 -8.61
C LYS A 208 -19.34 1.20 -9.06
N TRP A 209 -20.35 0.92 -9.87
CA TRP A 209 -21.32 1.91 -10.30
C TRP A 209 -22.17 2.45 -9.15
N LEU A 210 -22.66 1.58 -8.27
CA LEU A 210 -23.41 1.97 -7.07
C LEU A 210 -22.55 2.83 -6.14
N ASN A 211 -21.29 2.49 -5.97
CA ASN A 211 -20.35 3.29 -5.18
C ASN A 211 -20.10 4.68 -5.79
N TRP A 212 -19.98 4.78 -7.12
CA TRP A 212 -19.87 6.07 -7.78
C TRP A 212 -21.14 6.92 -7.61
N CYS A 213 -22.32 6.32 -7.70
CA CYS A 213 -23.57 7.01 -7.41
C CYS A 213 -23.60 7.52 -5.97
N ARG A 214 -23.20 6.70 -5.01
CA ARG A 214 -23.10 7.07 -3.60
C ARG A 214 -22.15 8.27 -3.38
N LEU A 215 -20.95 8.21 -3.94
CA LEU A 215 -19.97 9.29 -3.83
C LEU A 215 -20.48 10.58 -4.49
N TYR A 216 -21.07 10.48 -5.67
CA TYR A 216 -21.66 11.63 -6.38
C TYR A 216 -22.79 12.29 -5.59
N LEU A 217 -23.63 11.49 -4.94
CA LEU A 217 -24.74 11.95 -4.12
C LEU A 217 -24.31 12.38 -2.72
N GLN A 218 -23.05 12.13 -2.34
CA GLN A 218 -22.49 12.38 -1.00
C GLN A 218 -23.27 11.67 0.12
N VAL A 219 -23.73 10.46 -0.15
CA VAL A 219 -24.43 9.61 0.83
C VAL A 219 -23.54 8.46 1.26
N SER A 220 -23.60 8.07 2.53
CA SER A 220 -22.78 7.01 3.09
C SER A 220 -23.60 5.90 3.74
N SER A 221 -24.75 6.21 4.27
CA SER A 221 -25.58 5.28 5.04
C SER A 221 -27.01 5.19 4.52
N VAL A 222 -27.73 4.18 4.97
CA VAL A 222 -29.16 4.03 4.68
C VAL A 222 -29.95 5.20 5.26
N ALA A 223 -29.51 5.78 6.39
CA ALA A 223 -30.15 6.96 6.98
C ALA A 223 -30.10 8.19 6.07
N ASP A 224 -29.11 8.29 5.18
CA ASP A 224 -29.02 9.40 4.22
C ASP A 224 -30.11 9.32 3.14
N ILE A 225 -30.66 8.13 2.89
CA ILE A 225 -31.64 7.89 1.82
C ILE A 225 -33.01 7.44 2.34
N SER A 226 -33.15 7.21 3.64
CA SER A 226 -34.40 6.76 4.25
C SER A 226 -34.71 7.47 5.56
N THR A 227 -35.99 7.66 5.85
CA THR A 227 -36.45 8.18 7.13
C THR A 227 -36.38 7.13 8.24
N ALA A 228 -36.49 7.54 9.51
CA ALA A 228 -36.43 6.63 10.65
C ALA A 228 -37.55 5.57 10.68
N ASP A 229 -38.70 5.84 10.03
CA ASP A 229 -39.81 4.92 9.85
C ASP A 229 -39.64 4.01 8.60
N GLY A 230 -38.45 3.97 7.99
CA GLY A 230 -38.11 3.08 6.87
C GLY A 230 -38.63 3.49 5.52
N LYS A 231 -39.17 4.71 5.38
CA LYS A 231 -39.63 5.22 4.07
C LYS A 231 -38.50 5.86 3.32
N TYR A 232 -38.31 5.50 2.06
CA TYR A 232 -37.31 6.14 1.22
C TYR A 232 -37.64 7.61 0.98
N ILE A 233 -36.62 8.45 0.94
CA ILE A 233 -36.71 9.86 0.56
C ILE A 233 -37.09 9.89 -0.93
N ARG A 234 -38.15 10.65 -1.28
CA ARG A 234 -38.61 10.74 -2.67
C ARG A 234 -37.56 11.42 -3.55
N GLN A 235 -37.43 10.95 -4.79
CA GLN A 235 -36.48 11.49 -5.79
C GLN A 235 -36.60 13.01 -5.94
N ALA A 236 -37.79 13.58 -5.88
CA ALA A 236 -38.00 15.04 -5.95
C ALA A 236 -37.35 15.80 -4.78
N ALA A 237 -37.21 15.20 -3.59
CA ALA A 237 -36.49 15.81 -2.46
C ALA A 237 -34.97 15.77 -2.68
N TRP A 238 -34.47 14.76 -3.36
CA TRP A 238 -33.05 14.64 -3.76
C TRP A 238 -32.68 15.71 -4.80
N GLU A 239 -33.48 15.91 -5.81
CA GLU A 239 -33.28 16.90 -6.86
C GLU A 239 -33.23 18.32 -6.26
N GLY A 240 -34.11 18.64 -5.31
CA GLY A 240 -34.14 19.94 -4.61
C GLY A 240 -32.90 20.19 -3.74
N GLN A 241 -32.41 19.20 -3.01
CA GLN A 241 -31.16 19.32 -2.24
C GLN A 241 -29.94 19.46 -3.14
N ARG A 242 -29.89 18.74 -4.25
CA ARG A 242 -28.84 18.81 -5.24
C ARG A 242 -28.74 20.20 -5.87
N GLU A 243 -29.86 20.83 -6.19
CA GLU A 243 -29.90 22.22 -6.71
C GLU A 243 -29.40 23.24 -5.67
N GLN A 244 -29.72 23.06 -4.39
CA GLN A 244 -29.23 23.92 -3.32
C GLN A 244 -27.72 23.78 -3.12
N LEU A 245 -27.17 22.55 -3.14
CA LEU A 245 -25.73 22.31 -3.03
C LEU A 245 -24.96 22.90 -4.22
N TRP A 246 -25.51 22.76 -5.44
CA TRP A 246 -24.92 23.39 -6.64
C TRP A 246 -24.89 24.92 -6.56
N ARG A 247 -25.94 25.55 -6.04
CA ARG A 247 -26.01 27.00 -5.87
C ARG A 247 -25.09 27.54 -4.75
N GLN A 248 -24.67 26.69 -3.81
CA GLN A 248 -23.74 27.05 -2.74
C GLN A 248 -22.27 26.83 -3.13
N SER A 249 -21.97 26.08 -4.18
CA SER A 249 -20.61 25.80 -4.67
C SER A 249 -20.14 26.74 -5.80
N TYR A 250 -20.95 27.71 -6.20
CA TYR A 250 -20.65 28.81 -7.09
C TYR A 250 -20.94 30.14 -6.37
#